data_960ce6bdb2811e5751c2c84ec6d29007
#
_entry.id   960ce6bdb2811e5751c2c84ec6d29007
#
_cell.length_a   1.000
_cell.length_b   1.000
_cell.length_c   1.000
_cell.angle_alpha   90.00
_cell.angle_beta   90.00
_cell.angle_gamma   90.00
#
_symmetry.space_group_name_H-M   'P 1'
#
loop_
_entity.id
_entity.type
_entity.pdbx_description
1 polymer ?
#
loop_
_entity_poly.entity_id
_entity_poly.type
_entity_poly.pdbx_seq_one_letter_code
_entity_poly.pdbx_strand_id
1 'polypeptide(L)'
;MIFAIPLYLFLITWASYFPMGVLRLASEDGHELVVQLTSIENSLFPPAVFFVFLFLFCWFCFISFYFISKRNRIKAYLLTQILQLILFVIFYYSWFIAILYLIPLVGVRIVYWIGFVLSLIYLIYILVTKQRAKKDFFTSLNIKKFLNVILFLWLLMSGINLFTNGLNNLLAHLLLALLPISPILLGLFLVSFFKSNLVTLENLNRVNKNQEKYREEYGYTIEEWYGKKSKIYKEHVKKSKKR
;
A
#
# COMPACT_ATOMS: atom_id res chain seq x y z
N MET A 1 7.74 -22.18 -4.97
CA MET A 1 6.69 -21.41 -4.27
C MET A 1 7.06 -21.02 -2.83
N ILE A 2 7.66 -21.90 -2.02
CA ILE A 2 8.01 -21.63 -0.60
C ILE A 2 9.03 -20.48 -0.45
N PHE A 3 9.98 -20.31 -1.38
CA PHE A 3 10.98 -19.24 -1.34
C PHE A 3 10.52 -17.91 -1.95
N ALA A 4 9.50 -17.90 -2.80
CA ALA A 4 9.02 -16.69 -3.47
C ALA A 4 8.34 -15.71 -2.51
N ILE A 5 7.63 -16.22 -1.50
CA ILE A 5 6.87 -15.39 -0.57
C ILE A 5 7.77 -14.67 0.45
N PRO A 6 8.75 -15.35 1.09
CA PRO A 6 9.73 -14.64 1.91
C PRO A 6 10.48 -13.56 1.14
N LEU A 7 10.88 -13.87 -0.09
CA LEU A 7 11.53 -12.89 -0.97
C LEU A 7 10.60 -11.69 -1.26
N TYR A 8 9.33 -11.94 -1.55
CA TYR A 8 8.34 -10.89 -1.78
C TYR A 8 8.13 -10.00 -0.54
N LEU A 9 8.00 -10.60 0.65
CA LEU A 9 7.87 -9.86 1.91
C LEU A 9 9.13 -9.05 2.22
N PHE A 10 10.30 -9.63 1.99
CA PHE A 10 11.57 -8.91 2.12
C PHE A 10 11.64 -7.73 1.16
N LEU A 11 11.32 -7.93 -0.12
CA LEU A 11 11.34 -6.86 -1.13
C LEU A 11 10.37 -5.73 -0.80
N ILE A 12 9.15 -6.01 -0.34
CA ILE A 12 8.20 -4.98 0.08
C ILE A 12 8.74 -4.19 1.28
N THR A 13 9.25 -4.87 2.29
CA THR A 13 9.78 -4.24 3.50
C THR A 13 10.99 -3.38 3.17
N TRP A 14 11.88 -3.90 2.34
CA TRP A 14 13.05 -3.19 1.85
C TRP A 14 12.68 -1.99 0.98
N ALA A 15 11.76 -2.16 0.03
CA ALA A 15 11.26 -1.08 -0.81
C ALA A 15 10.54 0.02 -0.01
N SER A 16 9.96 -0.32 1.14
CA SER A 16 9.38 0.66 2.06
C SER A 16 10.46 1.45 2.84
N TYR A 17 11.55 0.79 3.25
CA TYR A 17 12.60 1.42 4.04
C TYR A 17 13.61 2.19 3.19
N PHE A 18 14.01 1.62 2.05
CA PHE A 18 15.16 2.08 1.27
C PHE A 18 15.10 3.57 0.87
N PRO A 19 14.00 4.10 0.26
CA PRO A 19 13.96 5.49 -0.15
C PRO A 19 14.15 6.46 1.02
N MET A 20 13.51 6.17 2.14
CA MET A 20 13.56 6.96 3.36
C MET A 20 14.95 6.89 4.00
N GLY A 21 15.52 5.70 4.09
CA GLY A 21 16.85 5.49 4.70
C GLY A 21 17.96 6.19 3.93
N VAL A 22 17.95 6.09 2.60
CA VAL A 22 18.94 6.75 1.72
C VAL A 22 18.87 8.25 1.81
N LEU A 23 17.67 8.84 1.75
CA LEU A 23 17.50 10.29 1.82
C LEU A 23 17.82 10.85 3.21
N ARG A 24 17.55 10.09 4.26
CA ARG A 24 17.96 10.43 5.61
C ARG A 24 19.50 10.49 5.73
N LEU A 25 20.19 9.45 5.29
CA LEU A 25 21.66 9.43 5.29
C LEU A 25 22.24 10.57 4.48
N ALA A 26 21.73 10.81 3.27
CA ALA A 26 22.14 11.92 2.42
C ALA A 26 21.91 13.30 3.09
N SER A 27 20.84 13.44 3.89
CA SER A 27 20.59 14.65 4.66
C SER A 27 21.55 14.81 5.85
N GLU A 28 21.89 13.72 6.53
CA GLU A 28 22.87 13.69 7.62
C GLU A 28 24.28 14.00 7.10
N ASP A 29 24.63 13.57 5.92
CA ASP A 29 25.89 13.83 5.22
C ASP A 29 25.97 15.24 4.59
N GLY A 30 24.90 16.03 4.65
CA GLY A 30 24.85 17.38 4.12
C GLY A 30 24.83 17.46 2.59
N HIS A 31 24.24 16.49 1.90
CA HIS A 31 24.16 16.48 0.45
C HIS A 31 23.30 17.63 -0.07
N GLU A 32 23.82 18.41 -1.03
CA GLU A 32 23.23 19.68 -1.52
C GLU A 32 21.77 19.55 -2.00
N LEU A 33 21.37 18.40 -2.52
CA LEU A 33 20.03 18.17 -3.07
C LEU A 33 19.00 17.73 -2.02
N VAL A 34 19.43 17.51 -0.79
CA VAL A 34 18.60 16.97 0.28
C VAL A 34 18.53 17.95 1.43
N VAL A 35 17.31 18.33 1.81
CA VAL A 35 17.11 19.29 2.88
C VAL A 35 17.05 18.61 4.24
N GLN A 36 17.48 19.34 5.29
CA GLN A 36 17.27 18.90 6.65
C GLN A 36 15.81 19.10 7.05
N LEU A 37 15.22 18.07 7.64
CA LEU A 37 13.87 18.12 8.16
C LEU A 37 13.85 18.78 9.54
N THR A 38 12.71 19.36 9.90
CA THR A 38 12.51 19.92 11.24
C THR A 38 12.51 18.81 12.31
N SER A 39 12.74 19.18 13.57
CA SER A 39 12.72 18.21 14.68
C SER A 39 11.39 17.44 14.77
N ILE A 40 10.28 18.12 14.46
CA ILE A 40 8.94 17.51 14.44
C ILE A 40 8.84 16.48 13.32
N GLU A 41 9.26 16.84 12.12
CA GLU A 41 9.25 15.92 10.96
C GLU A 41 10.14 14.71 11.24
N ASN A 42 11.33 14.90 11.78
CA ASN A 42 12.24 13.82 12.16
C ASN A 42 11.67 12.88 13.23
N SER A 43 10.86 13.40 14.18
CA SER A 43 10.21 12.55 15.19
C SER A 43 9.14 11.61 14.62
N LEU A 44 8.60 11.93 13.44
CA LEU A 44 7.61 11.11 12.74
C LEU A 44 8.24 9.98 11.91
N PHE A 45 9.58 9.93 11.87
CA PHE A 45 10.30 8.88 11.16
C PHE A 45 10.22 7.55 11.90
N PRO A 46 9.79 6.47 11.24
CA PRO A 46 9.89 5.15 11.81
C PRO A 46 11.37 4.76 11.98
N PRO A 47 11.79 4.31 13.15
CA PRO A 47 13.17 3.83 13.33
C PRO A 47 13.43 2.59 12.46
N ALA A 48 14.68 2.35 12.07
CA ALA A 48 15.06 1.19 11.26
C ALA A 48 14.58 -0.15 11.87
N VAL A 49 14.59 -0.25 13.18
CA VAL A 49 14.08 -1.41 13.95
C VAL A 49 12.60 -1.69 13.65
N PHE A 50 11.77 -0.67 13.35
CA PHE A 50 10.38 -0.85 12.96
C PHE A 50 10.25 -1.77 11.73
N PHE A 51 11.11 -1.61 10.72
CA PHE A 51 11.07 -2.41 9.50
C PHE A 51 11.51 -3.86 9.73
N VAL A 52 12.40 -4.10 10.68
CA VAL A 52 12.77 -5.45 11.13
C VAL A 52 11.55 -6.12 11.79
N PHE A 53 10.88 -5.43 12.70
CA PHE A 53 9.64 -5.93 13.31
C PHE A 53 8.52 -6.14 12.29
N LEU A 54 8.37 -5.22 11.34
CA LEU A 54 7.41 -5.35 10.25
C LEU A 54 7.67 -6.61 9.42
N PHE A 55 8.94 -6.87 9.07
CA PHE A 55 9.32 -8.08 8.35
C PHE A 55 8.99 -9.35 9.14
N LEU A 56 9.37 -9.40 10.42
CA LEU A 56 9.08 -10.52 11.29
C LEU A 56 7.57 -10.74 11.49
N PHE A 57 6.81 -9.65 11.64
CA PHE A 57 5.34 -9.69 11.71
C PHE A 57 4.73 -10.25 10.42
N CYS A 58 5.17 -9.79 9.26
CA CYS A 58 4.72 -10.31 7.97
C CYS A 58 5.04 -11.80 7.82
N TRP A 59 6.23 -12.22 8.25
CA TRP A 59 6.63 -13.62 8.25
C TRP A 59 5.73 -14.47 9.15
N PHE A 60 5.46 -13.99 10.37
CA PHE A 60 4.54 -14.66 11.29
C PHE A 60 3.12 -14.76 10.72
N CYS A 61 2.59 -13.68 10.13
CA CYS A 61 1.31 -13.68 9.47
C CYS A 61 1.28 -14.70 8.32
N PHE A 62 2.32 -14.75 7.50
CA PHE A 62 2.43 -15.71 6.42
C PHE A 62 2.36 -17.16 6.90
N ILE A 63 3.14 -17.51 7.92
CA ILE A 63 3.11 -18.85 8.52
C ILE A 63 1.70 -19.15 9.05
N SER A 64 1.10 -18.21 9.77
CA SER A 64 -0.26 -18.35 10.32
C SER A 64 -1.31 -18.56 9.21
N PHE A 65 -1.24 -17.80 8.12
CA PHE A 65 -2.14 -17.93 6.99
C PHE A 65 -1.97 -19.24 6.25
N TYR A 66 -0.74 -19.75 6.16
CA TYR A 66 -0.49 -21.08 5.63
C TYR A 66 -1.19 -22.18 6.45
N PHE A 67 -1.16 -22.11 7.78
CA PHE A 67 -1.91 -23.05 8.63
C PHE A 67 -3.43 -22.88 8.51
N ILE A 68 -3.92 -21.62 8.45
CA ILE A 68 -5.33 -21.32 8.25
C ILE A 68 -5.80 -21.85 6.89
N SER A 69 -4.97 -21.73 5.84
CA SER A 69 -5.32 -22.18 4.49
C SER A 69 -5.59 -23.69 4.40
N LYS A 70 -4.95 -24.47 5.28
CA LYS A 70 -5.23 -25.91 5.38
C LYS A 70 -6.63 -26.22 5.91
N ARG A 71 -7.23 -25.27 6.65
CA ARG A 71 -8.58 -25.42 7.23
C ARG A 71 -9.64 -24.69 6.40
N ASN A 72 -9.33 -23.45 6.00
CA ASN A 72 -10.22 -22.58 5.24
C ASN A 72 -9.42 -21.68 4.31
N ARG A 73 -9.40 -22.04 3.02
CA ARG A 73 -8.65 -21.30 1.98
C ARG A 73 -9.17 -19.87 1.78
N ILE A 74 -10.50 -19.71 1.80
CA ILE A 74 -11.13 -18.40 1.58
C ILE A 74 -10.78 -17.44 2.69
N LYS A 75 -10.81 -17.90 3.96
CA LYS A 75 -10.40 -17.10 5.12
C LYS A 75 -8.93 -16.72 5.06
N ALA A 76 -8.06 -17.64 4.68
CA ALA A 76 -6.63 -17.34 4.52
C ALA A 76 -6.40 -16.27 3.45
N TYR A 77 -7.09 -16.39 2.30
CA TYR A 77 -7.00 -15.41 1.21
C TYR A 77 -7.50 -14.03 1.65
N LEU A 78 -8.62 -13.96 2.36
CA LEU A 78 -9.15 -12.71 2.93
C LEU A 78 -8.15 -12.03 3.86
N LEU A 79 -7.50 -12.78 4.77
CA LEU A 79 -6.48 -12.25 5.68
C LEU A 79 -5.25 -11.76 4.92
N THR A 80 -4.83 -12.46 3.86
CA THR A 80 -3.73 -12.04 3.00
C THR A 80 -4.04 -10.70 2.30
N GLN A 81 -5.27 -10.51 1.81
CA GLN A 81 -5.69 -9.25 1.21
C GLN A 81 -5.68 -8.10 2.21
N ILE A 82 -6.13 -8.33 3.45
CA ILE A 82 -6.06 -7.31 4.52
C ILE A 82 -4.61 -6.93 4.82
N LEU A 83 -3.72 -7.93 4.97
CA LEU A 83 -2.29 -7.67 5.21
C LEU A 83 -1.68 -6.86 4.07
N GLN A 84 -2.00 -7.20 2.82
CA GLN A 84 -1.52 -6.46 1.65
C GLN A 84 -1.95 -5.00 1.65
N LEU A 85 -3.20 -4.71 2.05
CA LEU A 85 -3.68 -3.33 2.21
C LEU A 85 -2.89 -2.56 3.27
N ILE A 86 -2.63 -3.18 4.43
CA ILE A 86 -1.84 -2.57 5.51
C ILE A 86 -0.41 -2.26 5.02
N LEU A 87 0.25 -3.21 4.38
CA LEU A 87 1.61 -3.03 3.84
C LEU A 87 1.66 -1.91 2.81
N PHE A 88 0.62 -1.76 2.00
CA PHE A 88 0.56 -0.70 1.01
C PHE A 88 0.44 0.69 1.64
N VAL A 89 -0.29 0.83 2.76
CA VAL A 89 -0.33 2.09 3.52
C VAL A 89 1.04 2.42 4.11
N ILE A 90 1.74 1.44 4.67
CA ILE A 90 3.09 1.64 5.23
C ILE A 90 4.06 2.05 4.13
N PHE A 91 4.02 1.40 2.98
CA PHE A 91 4.82 1.76 1.81
C PHE A 91 4.55 3.21 1.37
N TYR A 92 3.28 3.59 1.26
CA TYR A 92 2.88 4.95 0.91
C TYR A 92 3.40 5.99 1.90
N TYR A 93 3.25 5.72 3.20
CA TYR A 93 3.76 6.59 4.25
C TYR A 93 5.28 6.78 4.17
N SER A 94 6.03 5.68 4.02
CA SER A 94 7.49 5.72 3.94
C SER A 94 7.98 6.49 2.71
N TRP A 95 7.32 6.30 1.57
CA TRP A 95 7.60 7.04 0.35
C TRP A 95 7.27 8.53 0.49
N PHE A 96 6.13 8.85 1.09
CA PHE A 96 5.74 10.22 1.37
C PHE A 96 6.79 10.95 2.22
N ILE A 97 7.24 10.32 3.29
CA ILE A 97 8.29 10.89 4.17
C ILE A 97 9.61 11.06 3.40
N ALA A 98 10.00 10.08 2.59
CA ALA A 98 11.21 10.18 1.77
C ALA A 98 11.19 11.45 0.89
N ILE A 99 10.06 11.73 0.26
CA ILE A 99 9.93 12.90 -0.62
C ILE A 99 10.04 14.23 0.13
N LEU A 100 9.71 14.31 1.42
CA LEU A 100 9.85 15.55 2.20
C LEU A 100 11.29 16.05 2.24
N TYR A 101 12.29 15.17 2.16
CA TYR A 101 13.71 15.55 2.07
C TYR A 101 14.07 16.30 0.79
N LEU A 102 13.22 16.22 -0.25
CA LEU A 102 13.43 16.85 -1.55
C LEU A 102 12.64 18.17 -1.69
N ILE A 103 11.92 18.58 -0.65
CA ILE A 103 11.11 19.81 -0.66
C ILE A 103 11.78 20.86 0.24
N PRO A 104 12.45 21.89 -0.33
CA PRO A 104 13.23 22.84 0.44
C PRO A 104 12.39 23.77 1.31
N LEU A 105 11.18 24.13 0.86
CA LEU A 105 10.34 25.10 1.57
C LEU A 105 9.45 24.42 2.62
N VAL A 106 9.62 24.83 3.89
CA VAL A 106 8.82 24.31 5.03
C VAL A 106 7.32 24.50 4.79
N GLY A 107 6.90 25.66 4.26
CA GLY A 107 5.49 25.91 3.96
C GLY A 107 4.89 24.92 2.95
N VAL A 108 5.67 24.53 1.93
CA VAL A 108 5.23 23.50 0.96
C VAL A 108 5.14 22.14 1.64
N ARG A 109 6.08 21.79 2.53
CA ARG A 109 6.00 20.53 3.30
C ARG A 109 4.75 20.48 4.18
N ILE A 110 4.37 21.60 4.82
CA ILE A 110 3.11 21.67 5.59
C ILE A 110 1.89 21.36 4.71
N VAL A 111 1.83 21.94 3.50
CA VAL A 111 0.74 21.62 2.55
C VAL A 111 0.71 20.13 2.18
N TYR A 112 1.88 19.52 2.01
CA TYR A 112 2.01 18.08 1.77
C TYR A 112 1.49 17.24 2.96
N TRP A 113 1.83 17.62 4.19
CA TRP A 113 1.31 16.99 5.40
C TRP A 113 -0.22 17.10 5.49
N ILE A 114 -0.78 18.27 5.21
CA ILE A 114 -2.24 18.45 5.16
C ILE A 114 -2.86 17.51 4.12
N GLY A 115 -2.30 17.48 2.92
CA GLY A 115 -2.76 16.58 1.84
C GLY A 115 -2.70 15.11 2.23
N PHE A 116 -1.63 14.69 2.93
CA PHE A 116 -1.47 13.33 3.44
C PHE A 116 -2.56 12.99 4.48
N VAL A 117 -2.77 13.86 5.47
CA VAL A 117 -3.81 13.67 6.50
C VAL A 117 -5.19 13.62 5.87
N LEU A 118 -5.50 14.51 4.92
CA LEU A 118 -6.78 14.49 4.20
C LEU A 118 -6.98 13.19 3.40
N SER A 119 -5.93 12.66 2.79
CA SER A 119 -6.00 11.38 2.08
C SER A 119 -6.31 10.22 3.01
N LEU A 120 -5.72 10.18 4.20
CA LEU A 120 -6.01 9.18 5.24
C LEU A 120 -7.45 9.30 5.76
N ILE A 121 -7.91 10.52 6.05
CA ILE A 121 -9.29 10.77 6.46
C ILE A 121 -10.27 10.28 5.38
N TYR A 122 -9.97 10.55 4.12
CA TYR A 122 -10.78 10.09 3.01
C TYR A 122 -10.79 8.56 2.88
N LEU A 123 -9.66 7.88 3.10
CA LEU A 123 -9.61 6.42 3.14
C LEU A 123 -10.46 5.85 4.28
N ILE A 124 -10.36 6.43 5.48
CA ILE A 124 -11.19 6.04 6.63
C ILE A 124 -12.67 6.24 6.31
N TYR A 125 -13.02 7.38 5.72
CA TYR A 125 -14.38 7.67 5.30
C TYR A 125 -14.92 6.59 4.33
N ILE A 126 -14.14 6.20 3.31
CA ILE A 126 -14.53 5.12 2.38
C ILE A 126 -14.74 3.80 3.12
N LEU A 127 -13.86 3.46 4.07
CA LEU A 127 -13.96 2.23 4.86
C LEU A 127 -15.23 2.20 5.72
N VAL A 128 -15.55 3.32 6.39
CA VAL A 128 -16.70 3.43 7.29
C VAL A 128 -18.01 3.47 6.52
N THR A 129 -18.10 4.27 5.48
CA THR A 129 -19.35 4.48 4.72
C THR A 129 -19.68 3.35 3.76
N LYS A 130 -18.73 2.40 3.57
CA LYS A 130 -18.86 1.29 2.59
C LYS A 130 -19.30 1.82 1.22
N GLN A 131 -18.91 3.03 0.87
CA GLN A 131 -19.24 3.61 -0.43
C GLN A 131 -18.61 2.74 -1.52
N ARG A 132 -19.44 1.91 -2.14
CA ARG A 132 -19.07 1.11 -3.30
C ARG A 132 -18.66 2.06 -4.41
N ALA A 133 -17.48 1.84 -4.94
CA ALA A 133 -17.06 2.54 -6.14
C ALA A 133 -18.01 2.15 -7.29
N LYS A 134 -18.99 2.98 -7.60
CA LYS A 134 -19.85 2.80 -8.78
C LYS A 134 -19.05 2.89 -10.09
N LYS A 135 -17.88 3.53 -10.04
CA LYS A 135 -16.91 3.61 -11.16
C LYS A 135 -15.50 3.55 -10.59
N ASP A 136 -14.64 2.79 -11.22
CA ASP A 136 -13.21 2.81 -10.92
C ASP A 136 -12.66 4.20 -11.16
N PHE A 137 -11.79 4.66 -10.25
CA PHE A 137 -11.14 5.96 -10.37
C PHE A 137 -10.51 6.14 -11.75
N PHE A 138 -9.80 5.13 -12.24
CA PHE A 138 -9.13 5.19 -13.54
C PHE A 138 -10.10 5.25 -14.73
N THR A 139 -11.27 4.62 -14.67
CA THR A 139 -12.28 4.67 -15.73
C THR A 139 -13.06 6.01 -15.75
N SER A 140 -13.12 6.71 -14.60
CA SER A 140 -13.74 8.02 -14.48
C SER A 140 -12.76 9.18 -14.65
N LEU A 141 -11.46 8.89 -14.68
CA LEU A 141 -10.41 9.90 -14.78
C LEU A 141 -10.42 10.51 -16.20
N ASN A 142 -10.66 11.80 -16.27
CA ASN A 142 -10.40 12.52 -17.49
C ASN A 142 -8.90 12.71 -17.63
N ILE A 143 -8.24 11.81 -18.41
CA ILE A 143 -6.79 11.74 -18.59
C ILE A 143 -6.21 13.11 -18.95
N LYS A 144 -6.90 13.89 -19.80
CA LYS A 144 -6.46 15.23 -20.18
C LYS A 144 -6.41 16.19 -18.99
N LYS A 145 -7.47 16.20 -18.16
CA LYS A 145 -7.48 17.03 -16.94
C LYS A 145 -6.41 16.61 -15.96
N PHE A 146 -6.22 15.31 -15.80
CA PHE A 146 -5.21 14.75 -14.91
C PHE A 146 -3.79 15.13 -15.36
N LEU A 147 -3.47 14.98 -16.65
CA LEU A 147 -2.18 15.39 -17.21
C LEU A 147 -1.94 16.89 -17.06
N ASN A 148 -2.97 17.73 -17.27
CA ASN A 148 -2.85 19.17 -17.05
C ASN A 148 -2.54 19.52 -15.59
N VAL A 149 -3.13 18.82 -14.62
CA VAL A 149 -2.83 19.02 -13.19
C VAL A 149 -1.39 18.61 -12.88
N ILE A 150 -0.95 17.46 -13.40
CA ILE A 150 0.46 17.02 -13.23
C ILE A 150 1.43 18.02 -13.84
N LEU A 151 1.17 18.47 -15.06
CA LEU A 151 2.01 19.47 -15.74
C LEU A 151 2.07 20.77 -14.94
N PHE A 152 0.92 21.25 -14.47
CA PHE A 152 0.88 22.45 -13.63
C PHE A 152 1.68 22.29 -12.34
N LEU A 153 1.52 21.18 -11.62
CA LEU A 153 2.29 20.89 -10.41
C LEU A 153 3.78 20.78 -10.69
N TRP A 154 4.15 20.14 -11.80
CA TRP A 154 5.54 20.03 -12.20
C TRP A 154 6.17 21.39 -12.51
N LEU A 155 5.48 22.26 -13.27
CA LEU A 155 5.93 23.63 -13.53
C LEU A 155 6.06 24.45 -12.25
N LEU A 156 5.10 24.32 -11.34
CA LEU A 156 5.13 24.99 -10.05
C LEU A 156 6.35 24.56 -9.20
N MET A 157 6.58 23.24 -9.09
CA MET A 157 7.72 22.69 -8.34
C MET A 157 9.05 23.00 -9.00
N SER A 158 9.12 22.99 -10.34
CA SER A 158 10.30 23.43 -11.08
C SER A 158 10.61 24.89 -10.83
N GLY A 159 9.60 25.76 -10.85
CA GLY A 159 9.74 27.18 -10.53
C GLY A 159 10.26 27.41 -9.11
N ILE A 160 9.70 26.71 -8.12
CA ILE A 160 10.17 26.78 -6.73
C ILE A 160 11.63 26.33 -6.62
N ASN A 161 11.99 25.19 -7.23
CA ASN A 161 13.37 24.69 -7.20
C ASN A 161 14.36 25.66 -7.85
N LEU A 162 14.00 26.22 -9.01
CA LEU A 162 14.86 27.19 -9.70
C LEU A 162 15.01 28.49 -8.91
N PHE A 163 13.95 28.94 -8.26
CA PHE A 163 13.99 30.16 -7.40
C PHE A 163 14.88 29.96 -6.17
N THR A 164 14.84 28.76 -5.57
CA THR A 164 15.60 28.47 -4.34
C THR A 164 17.05 28.10 -4.61
N ASN A 165 17.35 27.41 -5.71
CA ASN A 165 18.67 26.83 -6.00
C ASN A 165 19.39 27.48 -7.20
N GLY A 166 18.74 28.44 -7.86
CA GLY A 166 19.30 29.09 -9.07
C GLY A 166 19.31 28.21 -10.31
N LEU A 167 20.01 28.66 -11.36
CA LEU A 167 20.06 27.97 -12.67
C LEU A 167 21.12 26.88 -12.75
N ASN A 168 21.92 26.68 -11.71
CA ASN A 168 22.93 25.63 -11.70
C ASN A 168 22.24 24.25 -11.71
N ASN A 169 22.75 23.34 -12.54
CA ASN A 169 22.20 22.00 -12.71
C ASN A 169 20.70 21.95 -13.09
N LEU A 170 20.27 22.86 -13.97
CA LEU A 170 18.87 23.01 -14.42
C LEU A 170 18.18 21.67 -14.70
N LEU A 171 18.85 20.77 -15.44
CA LEU A 171 18.28 19.47 -15.79
C LEU A 171 17.97 18.61 -14.55
N ALA A 172 18.89 18.60 -13.58
CA ALA A 172 18.70 17.88 -12.33
C ALA A 172 17.52 18.46 -11.53
N HIS A 173 17.38 19.78 -11.46
CA HIS A 173 16.26 20.43 -10.78
C HIS A 173 14.90 20.15 -11.46
N LEU A 174 14.86 20.13 -12.80
CA LEU A 174 13.64 19.78 -13.54
C LEU A 174 13.23 18.33 -13.32
N LEU A 175 14.20 17.40 -13.27
CA LEU A 175 13.93 15.99 -12.97
C LEU A 175 13.52 15.79 -11.51
N LEU A 176 14.22 16.42 -10.57
CA LEU A 176 13.90 16.36 -9.14
C LEU A 176 12.52 16.96 -8.81
N ALA A 177 12.07 17.95 -9.59
CA ALA A 177 10.73 18.53 -9.44
C ALA A 177 9.58 17.52 -9.71
N LEU A 178 9.85 16.39 -10.39
CA LEU A 178 8.88 15.31 -10.54
C LEU A 178 8.69 14.48 -9.26
N LEU A 179 9.72 14.37 -8.43
CA LEU A 179 9.68 13.55 -7.22
C LEU A 179 8.61 14.02 -6.22
N PRO A 180 8.46 15.33 -5.91
CA PRO A 180 7.40 15.84 -5.05
C PRO A 180 5.97 15.57 -5.56
N ILE A 181 5.79 15.29 -6.84
CA ILE A 181 4.49 14.93 -7.42
C ILE A 181 4.15 13.45 -7.15
N SER A 182 5.16 12.62 -6.95
CA SER A 182 4.98 11.18 -6.78
C SER A 182 4.08 10.79 -5.60
N PRO A 183 4.08 11.44 -4.42
CA PRO A 183 3.13 11.14 -3.34
C PRO A 183 1.68 11.40 -3.72
N ILE A 184 1.42 12.42 -4.54
CA ILE A 184 0.06 12.73 -5.03
C ILE A 184 -0.41 11.58 -5.94
N LEU A 185 0.44 11.16 -6.88
CA LEU A 185 0.13 10.03 -7.76
C LEU A 185 -0.06 8.73 -6.99
N LEU A 186 0.83 8.45 -6.04
CA LEU A 186 0.73 7.28 -5.16
C LEU A 186 -0.51 7.34 -4.27
N GLY A 187 -0.89 8.51 -3.77
CA GLY A 187 -2.12 8.72 -3.00
C GLY A 187 -3.38 8.43 -3.81
N LEU A 188 -3.43 8.90 -5.06
CA LEU A 188 -4.52 8.58 -5.98
C LEU A 188 -4.59 7.09 -6.31
N PHE A 189 -3.43 6.47 -6.54
CA PHE A 189 -3.33 5.03 -6.76
C PHE A 189 -3.76 4.25 -5.51
N LEU A 190 -3.34 4.67 -4.31
CA LEU A 190 -3.74 4.08 -3.03
C LEU A 190 -5.27 4.09 -2.88
N VAL A 191 -5.92 5.24 -3.11
CA VAL A 191 -7.39 5.36 -3.02
C VAL A 191 -8.09 4.42 -3.99
N SER A 192 -7.62 4.35 -5.25
CA SER A 192 -8.19 3.46 -6.26
C SER A 192 -8.00 1.99 -5.90
N PHE A 193 -6.80 1.63 -5.45
CA PHE A 193 -6.46 0.29 -5.00
C PHE A 193 -7.35 -0.16 -3.82
N PHE A 194 -7.56 0.73 -2.82
CA PHE A 194 -8.45 0.45 -1.70
C PHE A 194 -9.89 0.24 -2.15
N LYS A 195 -10.43 1.11 -3.01
CA LYS A 195 -11.80 0.98 -3.52
C LYS A 195 -12.02 -0.36 -4.23
N SER A 196 -11.11 -0.75 -5.10
CA SER A 196 -11.17 -2.03 -5.81
C SER A 196 -11.09 -3.22 -4.86
N ASN A 197 -10.16 -3.18 -3.90
CA ASN A 197 -9.99 -4.27 -2.95
C ASN A 197 -11.12 -4.38 -1.91
N LEU A 198 -11.79 -3.28 -1.54
CA LEU A 198 -12.94 -3.33 -0.65
C LEU A 198 -14.10 -4.16 -1.24
N VAL A 199 -14.38 -4.03 -2.54
CA VAL A 199 -15.37 -4.86 -3.22
C VAL A 199 -14.98 -6.33 -3.16
N THR A 200 -13.72 -6.62 -3.42
CA THR A 200 -13.17 -7.99 -3.33
C THR A 200 -13.29 -8.55 -1.91
N LEU A 201 -12.93 -7.76 -0.89
CA LEU A 201 -13.05 -8.16 0.52
C LEU A 201 -14.50 -8.42 0.94
N GLU A 202 -15.44 -7.58 0.52
CA GLU A 202 -16.87 -7.79 0.79
C GLU A 202 -17.37 -9.10 0.16
N ASN A 203 -17.01 -9.35 -1.10
CA ASN A 203 -17.38 -10.57 -1.80
C ASN A 203 -16.76 -11.80 -1.13
N LEU A 204 -15.47 -11.75 -0.80
CA LEU A 204 -14.79 -12.82 -0.07
C LEU A 204 -15.42 -13.09 1.30
N ASN A 205 -15.78 -12.04 2.04
CA ASN A 205 -16.44 -12.18 3.34
C ASN A 205 -17.84 -12.80 3.19
N ARG A 206 -18.59 -12.40 2.16
CA ARG A 206 -19.89 -13.00 1.83
C ARG A 206 -19.77 -14.48 1.48
N VAL A 207 -18.79 -14.83 0.63
CA VAL A 207 -18.52 -16.23 0.29
C VAL A 207 -18.05 -17.00 1.51
N ASN A 208 -17.18 -16.43 2.36
CA ASN A 208 -16.71 -17.10 3.57
C ASN A 208 -17.83 -17.40 4.57
N LYS A 209 -18.84 -16.54 4.66
CA LYS A 209 -20.01 -16.76 5.52
C LYS A 209 -20.98 -17.80 4.97
N ASN A 210 -21.09 -17.93 3.66
CA ASN A 210 -22.08 -18.77 2.97
C ASN A 210 -21.43 -19.85 2.08
N GLN A 211 -20.34 -20.46 2.55
CA GLN A 211 -19.50 -21.34 1.73
C GLN A 211 -20.27 -22.51 1.13
N GLU A 212 -21.14 -23.19 1.90
CA GLU A 212 -21.93 -24.33 1.41
C GLU A 212 -22.89 -23.90 0.31
N LYS A 213 -23.62 -22.79 0.50
CA LYS A 213 -24.53 -22.27 -0.52
C LYS A 213 -23.81 -22.05 -1.86
N TYR A 214 -22.66 -21.36 -1.82
CA TYR A 214 -21.90 -21.10 -3.05
C TYR A 214 -21.29 -22.37 -3.64
N ARG A 215 -20.83 -23.29 -2.79
CA ARG A 215 -20.32 -24.59 -3.25
C ARG A 215 -21.35 -25.34 -4.07
N GLU A 216 -22.59 -25.43 -3.55
CA GLU A 216 -23.69 -26.09 -4.21
C GLU A 216 -24.16 -25.38 -5.48
N GLU A 217 -24.29 -24.04 -5.41
CA GLU A 217 -24.70 -23.22 -6.54
C GLU A 217 -23.73 -23.32 -7.74
N TYR A 218 -22.42 -23.43 -7.48
CA TYR A 218 -21.41 -23.62 -8.53
C TYR A 218 -21.07 -25.09 -8.84
N GLY A 219 -21.75 -26.05 -8.21
CA GLY A 219 -21.58 -27.47 -8.48
C GLY A 219 -20.23 -28.07 -8.05
N TYR A 220 -19.48 -27.40 -7.15
CA TYR A 220 -18.22 -27.94 -6.67
C TYR A 220 -18.40 -29.07 -5.66
N THR A 221 -17.57 -30.10 -5.77
CA THR A 221 -17.47 -31.15 -4.75
C THR A 221 -16.85 -30.59 -3.45
N ILE A 222 -17.08 -31.27 -2.34
CA ILE A 222 -16.49 -30.89 -1.02
C ILE A 222 -14.96 -30.92 -1.10
N GLU A 223 -14.40 -31.86 -1.88
CA GLU A 223 -12.96 -31.95 -2.09
C GLU A 223 -12.40 -30.75 -2.85
N GLU A 224 -13.03 -30.35 -3.94
CA GLU A 224 -12.59 -29.22 -4.78
C GLU A 224 -12.68 -27.90 -4.01
N TRP A 225 -13.77 -27.69 -3.28
CA TRP A 225 -14.03 -26.44 -2.55
C TRP A 225 -13.14 -26.27 -1.33
N TYR A 226 -13.15 -27.27 -0.42
CA TYR A 226 -12.41 -27.18 0.84
C TYR A 226 -10.99 -27.76 0.77
N GLY A 227 -10.73 -28.64 -0.19
CA GLY A 227 -9.47 -29.37 -0.35
C GLY A 227 -9.36 -30.58 0.57
N LYS A 228 -8.61 -31.60 0.14
CA LYS A 228 -8.41 -32.89 0.85
C LYS A 228 -7.92 -32.78 2.29
N LYS A 229 -7.19 -31.72 2.63
CA LYS A 229 -6.59 -31.51 3.97
C LYS A 229 -7.52 -30.78 4.94
N SER A 230 -8.67 -30.27 4.48
CA SER A 230 -9.62 -29.54 5.33
C SER A 230 -10.30 -30.46 6.35
N LYS A 231 -10.69 -29.88 7.48
CA LYS A 231 -11.45 -30.59 8.53
C LYS A 231 -12.78 -31.08 7.98
N ILE A 232 -13.48 -30.24 7.20
CA ILE A 232 -14.78 -30.53 6.61
C ILE A 232 -14.71 -31.76 5.67
N TYR A 233 -13.72 -31.80 4.78
CA TYR A 233 -13.52 -32.96 3.90
C TYR A 233 -13.23 -34.23 4.68
N LYS A 234 -12.35 -34.17 5.69
CA LYS A 234 -12.02 -35.33 6.53
C LYS A 234 -13.24 -35.86 7.31
N GLU A 235 -14.07 -34.97 7.82
CA GLU A 235 -15.33 -35.37 8.50
C GLU A 235 -16.34 -35.98 7.53
N HIS A 236 -16.43 -35.42 6.32
CA HIS A 236 -17.29 -36.01 5.26
C HIS A 236 -16.86 -37.42 4.87
N VAL A 237 -15.56 -37.64 4.61
CA VAL A 237 -15.01 -38.96 4.30
C VAL A 237 -15.19 -39.92 5.47
N LYS A 238 -15.05 -39.47 6.71
CA LYS A 238 -15.29 -40.32 7.89
C LYS A 238 -16.73 -40.72 8.05
N LYS A 239 -17.69 -39.84 7.70
CA LYS A 239 -19.12 -40.13 7.71
C LYS A 239 -19.52 -41.10 6.56
N SER A 240 -18.95 -40.92 5.37
CA SER A 240 -19.23 -41.79 4.21
C SER A 240 -18.71 -43.23 4.40
N LYS A 241 -17.61 -43.41 5.16
CA LYS A 241 -17.05 -44.74 5.51
C LYS A 241 -17.85 -45.48 6.60
N LYS A 242 -18.73 -44.78 7.31
CA LYS A 242 -19.58 -45.37 8.38
C LYS A 242 -20.98 -45.81 7.88
N ARG A 243 -21.31 -45.44 6.67
CA ARG A 243 -22.50 -45.90 5.94
C ARG A 243 -22.17 -47.08 5.04
#